data_194cdb5c0b29fd0ef36da660a6f2319c
#
_entry.id   194cdb5c0b29fd0ef36da660a6f2319c
#
_cell.length_a   1.000
_cell.length_b   1.000
_cell.length_c   1.000
_cell.angle_alpha   90.00
_cell.angle_beta   90.00
_cell.angle_gamma   90.00
#
_symmetry.space_group_name_H-M   'P 1'
#
loop_
_entity.id
_entity.type
_entity.pdbx_description
1 polymer ?
#
loop_
_entity_poly.entity_id
_entity_poly.type
_entity_poly.pdbx_seq_one_letter_code
_entity_poly.pdbx_strand_id
1 'polypeptide(L)'
;RVICDYQTPDENSKLFNTRIRDRICQMSKTLAAATTTEEFMDDMVSFYKDFGVGKLGLHKAFRIGHDEEGKVEIQPITRIAHVKIDDLVGYEIAKKKLIDNTEAFVQGRKANNCLLFGDAGTGKSSSIKGILNQYYDQGLRIIEAYKHQFQDLNEVIAQIKNRNYRFIIYMDDLSFEEFEIEYKYLKA
;
A
#
# COMPACT_ATOMS: atom_id res chain seq x y z
N ARG A 1 -28.34 13.02 -4.62
CA ARG A 1 -28.34 14.28 -5.42
C ARG A 1 -27.10 15.12 -5.11
N VAL A 2 -26.74 15.33 -3.85
CA VAL A 2 -25.58 16.15 -3.45
C VAL A 2 -24.23 15.58 -4.00
N ILE A 3 -24.10 14.27 -4.14
CA ILE A 3 -22.89 13.62 -4.67
C ILE A 3 -22.83 13.72 -6.20
N CYS A 4 -23.97 13.74 -6.88
CA CYS A 4 -24.03 13.83 -8.34
C CYS A 4 -23.73 15.24 -8.88
N ASP A 5 -23.95 16.27 -8.05
CA ASP A 5 -23.74 17.66 -8.43
C ASP A 5 -22.39 18.22 -7.95
N TYR A 6 -21.51 17.35 -7.40
CA TYR A 6 -20.18 17.75 -6.97
C TYR A 6 -19.31 18.05 -8.18
N GLN A 7 -19.08 19.33 -8.43
CA GLN A 7 -18.07 19.80 -9.36
C GLN A 7 -16.77 20.04 -8.58
N THR A 8 -15.70 19.39 -9.00
CA THR A 8 -14.37 19.66 -8.44
C THR A 8 -14.00 21.11 -8.68
N PRO A 9 -13.63 21.89 -7.66
CA PRO A 9 -13.42 23.32 -7.77
C PRO A 9 -12.27 23.74 -8.70
N ASP A 10 -11.45 22.80 -9.20
CA ASP A 10 -10.37 23.14 -10.11
C ASP A 10 -9.92 21.91 -10.91
N GLU A 11 -9.96 21.99 -12.24
CA GLU A 11 -9.34 20.98 -13.12
C GLU A 11 -7.82 20.88 -12.93
N ASN A 12 -7.21 21.85 -12.28
CA ASN A 12 -5.78 21.95 -11.99
C ASN A 12 -5.40 21.60 -10.56
N SER A 13 -6.32 21.16 -9.70
CA SER A 13 -5.92 20.79 -8.34
C SER A 13 -5.08 19.52 -8.37
N LYS A 14 -3.76 19.71 -8.29
CA LYS A 14 -2.73 18.65 -8.18
C LYS A 14 -2.87 17.76 -6.93
N LEU A 15 -3.95 17.91 -6.17
CA LEU A 15 -4.21 17.28 -4.88
C LEU A 15 -4.87 15.90 -5.01
N PHE A 16 -5.47 15.56 -6.15
CA PHE A 16 -6.15 14.29 -6.32
C PHE A 16 -5.42 13.38 -7.30
N ASN A 17 -5.10 12.17 -6.84
CA ASN A 17 -4.69 11.09 -7.72
C ASN A 17 -5.86 10.80 -8.69
N THR A 18 -5.66 11.04 -9.99
CA THR A 18 -6.68 10.86 -11.03
C THR A 18 -7.32 9.47 -10.97
N ARG A 19 -6.54 8.44 -10.63
CA ARG A 19 -6.99 7.06 -10.49
C ARG A 19 -7.99 6.87 -9.34
N ILE A 20 -7.79 7.57 -8.21
CA ILE A 20 -8.74 7.57 -7.08
C ILE A 20 -10.01 8.28 -7.48
N ARG A 21 -9.91 9.43 -8.10
CA ARG A 21 -11.04 10.18 -8.63
C ARG A 21 -11.87 9.34 -9.60
N ASP A 22 -11.20 8.69 -10.56
CA ASP A 22 -11.87 7.91 -11.59
C ASP A 22 -12.61 6.69 -11.00
N ARG A 23 -12.06 6.06 -9.96
CA ARG A 23 -12.74 4.99 -9.21
C ARG A 23 -13.97 5.49 -8.46
N ILE A 24 -13.84 6.62 -7.77
CA ILE A 24 -14.98 7.22 -7.05
C ILE A 24 -16.07 7.63 -8.05
N CYS A 25 -15.69 8.23 -9.18
CA CYS A 25 -16.64 8.60 -10.23
C CYS A 25 -17.30 7.36 -10.85
N GLN A 26 -16.56 6.30 -11.08
CA GLN A 26 -17.13 5.06 -11.61
C GLN A 26 -18.12 4.44 -10.63
N MET A 27 -17.75 4.31 -9.37
CA MET A 27 -18.65 3.83 -8.33
C MET A 27 -19.93 4.69 -8.23
N SER A 28 -19.77 6.02 -8.22
CA SER A 28 -20.90 6.93 -8.18
C SER A 28 -21.87 6.72 -9.35
N LYS A 29 -21.35 6.50 -10.56
CA LYS A 29 -22.18 6.19 -11.74
C LYS A 29 -22.89 4.85 -11.62
N THR A 30 -22.18 3.80 -11.16
CA THR A 30 -22.76 2.47 -10.97
C THR A 30 -23.89 2.51 -9.94
N LEU A 31 -23.65 3.12 -8.78
CA LEU A 31 -24.67 3.25 -7.74
C LEU A 31 -25.88 4.13 -8.17
N ALA A 32 -25.63 5.16 -8.99
CA ALA A 32 -26.70 6.00 -9.53
C ALA A 32 -27.56 5.28 -10.59
N ALA A 33 -27.00 4.24 -11.24
CA ALA A 33 -27.70 3.43 -12.23
C ALA A 33 -28.48 2.26 -11.61
N ALA A 34 -28.21 1.89 -10.35
CA ALA A 34 -28.89 0.83 -9.65
C ALA A 34 -30.39 1.16 -9.51
N THR A 35 -31.26 0.23 -9.92
CA THR A 35 -32.72 0.38 -9.91
C THR A 35 -33.37 -0.30 -8.72
N THR A 36 -32.68 -1.26 -8.12
CA THR A 36 -33.16 -2.03 -6.95
C THR A 36 -32.18 -1.91 -5.78
N THR A 37 -32.66 -2.21 -4.59
CA THR A 37 -31.84 -2.23 -3.37
C THR A 37 -30.78 -3.34 -3.45
N GLU A 38 -31.14 -4.48 -4.03
CA GLU A 38 -30.25 -5.62 -4.22
C GLU A 38 -29.07 -5.23 -5.14
N GLU A 39 -29.32 -4.64 -6.30
CA GLU A 39 -28.28 -4.15 -7.21
C GLU A 39 -27.36 -3.15 -6.50
N PHE A 40 -27.92 -2.18 -5.77
CA PHE A 40 -27.14 -1.21 -5.01
C PHE A 40 -26.22 -1.87 -3.97
N MET A 41 -26.74 -2.86 -3.23
CA MET A 41 -25.97 -3.61 -2.23
C MET A 41 -24.87 -4.45 -2.87
N ASP A 42 -25.15 -5.13 -3.98
CA ASP A 42 -24.19 -5.96 -4.69
C ASP A 42 -23.04 -5.11 -5.26
N ASP A 43 -23.35 -3.95 -5.82
CA ASP A 43 -22.34 -3.00 -6.31
C ASP A 43 -21.46 -2.47 -5.17
N MET A 44 -22.06 -2.12 -4.03
CA MET A 44 -21.32 -1.70 -2.82
C MET A 44 -20.44 -2.82 -2.29
N VAL A 45 -20.97 -4.04 -2.16
CA VAL A 45 -20.21 -5.20 -1.66
C VAL A 45 -19.06 -5.52 -2.60
N SER A 46 -19.27 -5.52 -3.92
CA SER A 46 -18.24 -5.73 -4.92
C SER A 46 -17.14 -4.67 -4.81
N PHE A 47 -17.53 -3.40 -4.73
CA PHE A 47 -16.56 -2.31 -4.57
C PHE A 47 -15.71 -2.47 -3.30
N TYR A 48 -16.34 -2.76 -2.17
CA TYR A 48 -15.60 -2.94 -0.90
C TYR A 48 -14.77 -4.22 -0.89
N LYS A 49 -15.17 -5.25 -1.60
CA LYS A 49 -14.39 -6.48 -1.78
C LYS A 49 -13.13 -6.22 -2.58
N ASP A 50 -13.23 -5.46 -3.67
CA ASP A 50 -12.12 -5.22 -4.60
C ASP A 50 -11.18 -4.10 -4.10
N PHE A 51 -11.73 -3.07 -3.47
CA PHE A 51 -10.98 -1.86 -3.10
C PHE A 51 -10.89 -1.64 -1.58
N GLY A 52 -11.63 -2.38 -0.77
CA GLY A 52 -11.69 -2.24 0.69
C GLY A 52 -12.32 -0.94 1.16
N VAL A 53 -12.23 -0.69 2.46
CA VAL A 53 -12.89 0.44 3.12
C VAL A 53 -11.86 1.51 3.47
N GLY A 54 -12.17 2.75 3.12
CA GLY A 54 -11.42 3.93 3.56
C GLY A 54 -10.03 4.07 2.91
N LYS A 55 -9.11 4.68 3.65
CA LYS A 55 -7.77 5.05 3.15
C LYS A 55 -6.96 3.87 2.61
N LEU A 56 -7.12 2.66 3.18
CA LEU A 56 -6.38 1.47 2.75
C LEU A 56 -6.81 0.96 1.36
N GLY A 57 -8.03 1.21 0.94
CA GLY A 57 -8.52 0.91 -0.41
C GLY A 57 -8.03 1.90 -1.45
N LEU A 58 -7.92 3.16 -1.06
CA LEU A 58 -7.65 4.27 -1.98
C LEU A 58 -6.15 4.47 -2.27
N HIS A 59 -5.27 4.09 -1.34
CA HIS A 59 -3.83 4.36 -1.44
C HIS A 59 -3.01 3.08 -1.54
N LYS A 60 -1.84 3.20 -2.16
CA LYS A 60 -0.90 2.08 -2.39
C LYS A 60 0.07 1.88 -1.25
N ALA A 61 0.59 2.99 -0.72
CA ALA A 61 1.59 2.99 0.32
C ALA A 61 1.20 3.90 1.47
N PHE A 62 1.74 3.58 2.62
CA PHE A 62 1.48 4.22 3.88
C PHE A 62 2.77 4.37 4.67
N ARG A 63 2.74 5.23 5.67
CA ARG A 63 3.77 5.37 6.70
C ARG A 63 3.14 5.32 8.07
N ILE A 64 3.93 5.02 9.06
CA ILE A 64 3.53 5.07 10.46
C ILE A 64 3.59 6.52 10.91
N GLY A 65 2.53 6.99 11.52
CA GLY A 65 2.42 8.30 12.18
C GLY A 65 1.72 8.17 13.52
N HIS A 66 1.51 9.29 14.18
CA HIS A 66 0.75 9.36 15.41
C HIS A 66 -0.31 10.46 15.27
N ASP A 67 -1.46 10.25 15.87
CA ASP A 67 -2.51 11.26 15.97
C ASP A 67 -2.20 12.28 17.10
N GLU A 68 -3.11 13.22 17.32
CA GLU A 68 -2.97 14.26 18.34
C GLU A 68 -2.93 13.70 19.78
N GLU A 69 -3.45 12.50 19.98
CA GLU A 69 -3.45 11.78 21.26
C GLU A 69 -2.22 10.85 21.41
N GLY A 70 -1.33 10.82 20.42
CA GLY A 70 -0.14 9.97 20.41
C GLY A 70 -0.40 8.51 20.03
N LYS A 71 -1.59 8.17 19.53
CA LYS A 71 -1.94 6.83 19.11
C LYS A 71 -1.40 6.57 17.69
N VAL A 72 -0.93 5.35 17.45
CA VAL A 72 -0.39 4.94 16.15
C VAL A 72 -1.43 5.02 15.05
N GLU A 73 -1.12 5.76 14.02
CA GLU A 73 -1.95 5.94 12.83
C GLU A 73 -1.22 5.56 11.55
N ILE A 74 -1.88 4.78 10.69
CA ILE A 74 -1.40 4.46 9.34
C ILE A 74 -1.79 5.60 8.41
N GLN A 75 -0.81 6.43 7.99
CA GLN A 75 -1.01 7.62 7.16
C GLN A 75 -0.70 7.32 5.70
N PRO A 76 -1.55 7.75 4.73
CA PRO A 76 -1.31 7.48 3.32
C PRO A 76 -0.16 8.30 2.74
N ILE A 77 0.65 7.67 1.88
CA ILE A 77 1.63 8.33 1.03
C ILE A 77 0.95 8.62 -0.32
N THR A 78 0.70 9.89 -0.60
CA THR A 78 -0.07 10.30 -1.79
C THR A 78 0.77 10.36 -3.06
N ARG A 79 2.09 10.53 -2.95
CA ARG A 79 3.02 10.66 -4.07
C ARG A 79 4.00 9.51 -4.07
N ILE A 80 3.76 8.54 -4.93
CA ILE A 80 4.65 7.40 -5.14
C ILE A 80 5.16 7.48 -6.58
N ALA A 81 6.48 7.36 -6.75
CA ALA A 81 7.08 7.34 -8.07
C ALA A 81 6.51 6.18 -8.91
N HIS A 82 6.16 6.47 -10.14
CA HIS A 82 5.64 5.47 -11.08
C HIS A 82 6.80 4.71 -11.73
N VAL A 83 7.39 3.80 -10.94
CA VAL A 83 8.48 2.93 -11.38
C VAL A 83 7.85 1.61 -11.86
N LYS A 84 8.29 1.12 -13.02
CA LYS A 84 8.05 -0.26 -13.44
C LYS A 84 9.28 -1.08 -13.13
N ILE A 85 9.09 -2.29 -12.64
CA ILE A 85 10.22 -3.15 -12.27
C ILE A 85 11.04 -3.55 -13.50
N ASP A 86 10.41 -3.63 -14.66
CA ASP A 86 11.05 -3.96 -15.94
C ASP A 86 11.95 -2.83 -16.46
N ASP A 87 11.73 -1.58 -16.01
CA ASP A 87 12.56 -0.43 -16.39
C ASP A 87 13.89 -0.39 -15.62
N LEU A 88 14.04 -1.23 -14.59
CA LEU A 88 15.26 -1.32 -13.80
C LEU A 88 16.29 -2.20 -14.51
N VAL A 89 17.37 -1.60 -14.96
CA VAL A 89 18.45 -2.28 -15.67
C VAL A 89 19.37 -3.04 -14.71
N GLY A 90 19.67 -4.29 -15.04
CA GLY A 90 20.58 -5.14 -14.26
C GLY A 90 19.90 -5.93 -13.13
N TYR A 91 20.70 -6.73 -12.44
CA TYR A 91 20.27 -7.55 -11.29
C TYR A 91 19.11 -8.52 -11.57
N GLU A 92 19.05 -9.10 -12.80
CA GLU A 92 17.91 -9.90 -13.29
C GLU A 92 17.54 -11.06 -12.34
N ILE A 93 18.57 -11.76 -11.80
CA ILE A 93 18.36 -12.88 -10.85
C ILE A 93 17.72 -12.38 -9.55
N ALA A 94 18.19 -11.26 -9.01
CA ALA A 94 17.68 -10.69 -7.78
C ALA A 94 16.27 -10.15 -7.96
N LYS A 95 16.01 -9.44 -9.08
CA LYS A 95 14.66 -8.99 -9.45
C LYS A 95 13.69 -10.14 -9.57
N LYS A 96 14.09 -11.20 -10.29
CA LYS A 96 13.24 -12.39 -10.44
C LYS A 96 12.90 -13.02 -9.09
N LYS A 97 13.86 -13.19 -8.20
CA LYS A 97 13.60 -13.73 -6.85
C LYS A 97 12.64 -12.85 -6.05
N LEU A 98 12.78 -11.52 -6.13
CA LEU A 98 11.89 -10.58 -5.47
C LEU A 98 10.47 -10.67 -6.03
N ILE A 99 10.32 -10.73 -7.35
CA ILE A 99 9.03 -10.87 -8.05
C ILE A 99 8.37 -12.19 -7.65
N ASP A 100 9.07 -13.32 -7.81
CA ASP A 100 8.53 -14.66 -7.53
C ASP A 100 8.06 -14.79 -6.07
N ASN A 101 8.82 -14.22 -5.11
CA ASN A 101 8.45 -14.22 -3.69
C ASN A 101 7.25 -13.31 -3.41
N THR A 102 7.20 -12.13 -4.04
CA THR A 102 6.07 -11.20 -3.89
C THR A 102 4.80 -11.77 -4.49
N GLU A 103 4.90 -12.41 -5.66
CA GLU A 103 3.76 -13.07 -6.30
C GLU A 103 3.21 -14.20 -5.42
N ALA A 104 4.09 -15.04 -4.87
CA ALA A 104 3.68 -16.08 -3.92
C ALA A 104 2.93 -15.48 -2.72
N PHE A 105 3.43 -14.38 -2.16
CA PHE A 105 2.78 -13.68 -1.05
C PHE A 105 1.40 -13.14 -1.41
N VAL A 106 1.28 -12.44 -2.54
CA VAL A 106 0.01 -11.86 -3.01
C VAL A 106 -1.02 -12.95 -3.27
N GLN A 107 -0.61 -14.08 -3.84
CA GLN A 107 -1.47 -15.24 -4.09
C GLN A 107 -1.81 -16.06 -2.83
N GLY A 108 -1.33 -15.65 -1.66
CA GLY A 108 -1.58 -16.36 -0.39
C GLY A 108 -0.77 -17.64 -0.22
N ARG A 109 0.25 -17.85 -1.07
CA ARG A 109 1.21 -18.95 -0.91
C ARG A 109 2.29 -18.58 0.11
N LYS A 110 3.05 -19.58 0.57
CA LYS A 110 4.17 -19.36 1.47
C LYS A 110 5.22 -18.46 0.81
N ALA A 111 5.58 -17.38 1.48
CA ALA A 111 6.61 -16.43 1.07
C ALA A 111 7.54 -16.12 2.26
N ASN A 112 8.71 -15.58 1.96
CA ASN A 112 9.72 -15.27 2.96
C ASN A 112 9.92 -13.76 3.08
N ASN A 113 10.48 -13.32 4.23
CA ASN A 113 11.01 -11.98 4.34
C ASN A 113 12.20 -11.81 3.37
N CYS A 114 12.34 -10.61 2.80
CA CYS A 114 13.39 -10.29 1.84
C CYS A 114 14.32 -9.23 2.41
N LEU A 115 15.62 -9.45 2.29
CA LEU A 115 16.65 -8.45 2.53
C LEU A 115 17.22 -7.99 1.18
N LEU A 116 17.05 -6.71 0.85
CA LEU A 116 17.68 -6.08 -0.30
C LEU A 116 18.97 -5.39 0.17
N PHE A 117 20.11 -5.89 -0.27
CA PHE A 117 21.40 -5.33 0.09
C PHE A 117 22.19 -4.92 -1.17
N GLY A 118 23.14 -4.03 -1.00
CA GLY A 118 23.97 -3.47 -2.06
C GLY A 118 24.22 -1.98 -1.87
N ASP A 119 25.07 -1.41 -2.69
CA ASP A 119 25.48 -0.01 -2.62
C ASP A 119 24.33 0.97 -2.82
N ALA A 120 24.55 2.23 -2.46
CA ALA A 120 23.60 3.30 -2.75
C ALA A 120 23.40 3.42 -4.28
N GLY A 121 22.17 3.74 -4.69
CA GLY A 121 21.84 3.91 -6.11
C GLY A 121 21.63 2.62 -6.92
N THR A 122 21.74 1.43 -6.33
CA THR A 122 21.54 0.14 -7.03
C THR A 122 20.07 -0.24 -7.27
N GLY A 123 19.14 0.67 -7.03
CA GLY A 123 17.72 0.47 -7.35
C GLY A 123 16.91 -0.30 -6.30
N LYS A 124 17.41 -0.51 -5.07
CA LYS A 124 16.70 -1.22 -4.00
C LYS A 124 15.29 -0.64 -3.74
N SER A 125 15.22 0.63 -3.37
CA SER A 125 13.95 1.31 -3.09
C SER A 125 13.08 1.46 -4.35
N SER A 126 13.70 1.55 -5.54
CA SER A 126 12.98 1.54 -6.82
C SER A 126 12.35 0.18 -7.11
N SER A 127 13.01 -0.93 -6.75
CA SER A 127 12.46 -2.28 -6.88
C SER A 127 11.22 -2.46 -6.00
N ILE A 128 11.23 -1.93 -4.77
CA ILE A 128 10.06 -1.95 -3.88
C ILE A 128 8.88 -1.16 -4.48
N LYS A 129 9.14 0.03 -5.03
CA LYS A 129 8.10 0.81 -5.72
C LYS A 129 7.60 0.10 -6.98
N GLY A 130 8.48 -0.60 -7.69
CA GLY A 130 8.14 -1.40 -8.87
C GLY A 130 7.18 -2.54 -8.55
N ILE A 131 7.48 -3.37 -7.55
CA ILE A 131 6.58 -4.46 -7.13
C ILE A 131 5.25 -3.93 -6.59
N LEU A 132 5.26 -2.81 -5.86
CA LEU A 132 4.04 -2.18 -5.40
C LEU A 132 3.14 -1.77 -6.58
N ASN A 133 3.71 -1.14 -7.60
CA ASN A 133 2.95 -0.73 -8.77
C ASN A 133 2.42 -1.93 -9.56
N GLN A 134 3.19 -3.01 -9.64
CA GLN A 134 2.81 -4.23 -10.36
C GLN A 134 1.68 -5.00 -9.68
N TYR A 135 1.71 -5.13 -8.34
CA TYR A 135 0.78 -5.98 -7.60
C TYR A 135 -0.31 -5.22 -6.83
N TYR A 136 -0.35 -3.90 -6.96
CA TYR A 136 -1.35 -3.08 -6.26
C TYR A 136 -2.79 -3.50 -6.57
N ASP A 137 -3.10 -3.75 -7.85
CA ASP A 137 -4.45 -4.12 -8.28
C ASP A 137 -4.82 -5.55 -7.82
N GLN A 138 -3.84 -6.35 -7.42
CA GLN A 138 -4.00 -7.66 -6.77
C GLN A 138 -4.05 -7.57 -5.24
N GLY A 139 -4.18 -6.38 -4.69
CA GLY A 139 -4.35 -6.16 -3.25
C GLY A 139 -3.07 -5.90 -2.46
N LEU A 140 -1.91 -5.76 -3.11
CA LEU A 140 -0.68 -5.42 -2.40
C LEU A 140 -0.70 -3.98 -1.88
N ARG A 141 -0.25 -3.81 -0.64
CA ARG A 141 -0.04 -2.52 0.04
C ARG A 141 1.32 -2.52 0.72
N ILE A 142 1.95 -1.35 0.83
CA ILE A 142 3.22 -1.19 1.53
C ILE A 142 3.06 -0.20 2.68
N ILE A 143 3.66 -0.52 3.82
CA ILE A 143 3.80 0.39 4.96
C ILE A 143 5.28 0.63 5.16
N GLU A 144 5.71 1.88 5.00
CA GLU A 144 7.07 2.31 5.32
C GLU A 144 7.20 2.46 6.83
N ALA A 145 8.19 1.79 7.42
CA ALA A 145 8.54 1.87 8.82
C ALA A 145 10.00 2.29 8.98
N TYR A 146 10.25 3.20 9.87
CA TYR A 146 11.60 3.60 10.23
C TYR A 146 12.04 2.91 11.53
N LYS A 147 13.34 2.79 11.75
CA LYS A 147 13.93 2.09 12.90
C LYS A 147 13.34 2.53 14.25
N HIS A 148 13.19 3.83 14.47
CA HIS A 148 12.61 4.38 15.69
C HIS A 148 11.11 4.05 15.90
N GLN A 149 10.45 3.49 14.88
CA GLN A 149 9.03 3.12 14.93
C GLN A 149 8.81 1.62 15.17
N PHE A 150 9.85 0.85 15.47
CA PHE A 150 9.71 -0.59 15.68
C PHE A 150 8.80 -0.95 16.86
N GLN A 151 8.76 -0.11 17.88
CA GLN A 151 7.83 -0.26 18.99
C GLN A 151 6.34 -0.18 18.56
N ASP A 152 6.05 0.53 17.46
CA ASP A 152 4.71 0.74 16.96
C ASP A 152 4.22 -0.41 16.05
N LEU A 153 5.12 -1.31 15.63
CA LEU A 153 4.81 -2.36 14.66
C LEU A 153 3.68 -3.29 15.13
N ASN A 154 3.63 -3.61 16.42
CA ASN A 154 2.58 -4.48 16.96
C ASN A 154 1.19 -3.84 16.80
N GLU A 155 1.08 -2.52 17.02
CA GLU A 155 -0.17 -1.80 16.83
C GLU A 155 -0.54 -1.68 15.35
N VAL A 156 0.44 -1.41 14.49
CA VAL A 156 0.26 -1.42 13.03
C VAL A 156 -0.27 -2.77 12.56
N ILE A 157 0.36 -3.88 12.98
CA ILE A 157 -0.06 -5.23 12.62
C ILE A 157 -1.49 -5.49 13.11
N ALA A 158 -1.83 -5.08 14.33
CA ALA A 158 -3.20 -5.23 14.85
C ALA A 158 -4.25 -4.50 14.00
N GLN A 159 -3.91 -3.35 13.42
CA GLN A 159 -4.80 -2.58 12.56
C GLN A 159 -5.01 -3.21 11.17
N ILE A 160 -4.01 -3.95 10.65
CA ILE A 160 -4.04 -4.49 9.27
C ILE A 160 -4.35 -5.98 9.17
N LYS A 161 -4.15 -6.77 10.23
CA LYS A 161 -4.24 -8.25 10.21
C LYS A 161 -5.58 -8.81 9.71
N ASN A 162 -6.67 -8.05 9.90
CA ASN A 162 -8.02 -8.46 9.52
C ASN A 162 -8.51 -7.78 8.23
N ARG A 163 -7.61 -7.20 7.44
CA ARG A 163 -7.95 -6.55 6.17
C ARG A 163 -7.75 -7.50 5.01
N ASN A 164 -8.54 -7.33 3.96
CA ASN A 164 -8.47 -8.15 2.73
C ASN A 164 -7.30 -7.78 1.81
N TYR A 165 -6.26 -7.14 2.34
CA TYR A 165 -5.07 -6.76 1.59
C TYR A 165 -3.85 -7.55 2.03
N ARG A 166 -2.85 -7.61 1.16
CA ARG A 166 -1.51 -8.13 1.48
C ARG A 166 -0.61 -6.95 1.80
N PHE A 167 -0.10 -6.89 3.02
CA PHE A 167 0.76 -5.80 3.47
C PHE A 167 2.21 -6.25 3.54
N ILE A 168 3.10 -5.46 2.93
CA ILE A 168 4.54 -5.55 3.13
C ILE A 168 4.94 -4.38 4.03
N ILE A 169 5.60 -4.67 5.15
CA ILE A 169 6.25 -3.65 5.96
C ILE A 169 7.65 -3.47 5.38
N TYR A 170 7.89 -2.28 4.81
CA TYR A 170 9.16 -1.92 4.19
C TYR A 170 9.98 -1.06 5.15
N MET A 171 11.19 -1.50 5.39
CA MET A 171 12.14 -0.79 6.24
C MET A 171 13.32 -0.37 5.39
N ASP A 172 13.50 0.94 5.23
CA ASP A 172 14.67 1.52 4.54
C ASP A 172 15.77 1.81 5.54
N ASP A 173 17.04 1.73 5.06
CA ASP A 173 18.25 2.00 5.84
C ASP A 173 18.33 1.26 7.20
N LEU A 174 18.07 -0.04 7.15
CA LEU A 174 18.26 -0.91 8.31
C LEU A 174 19.76 -1.08 8.61
N SER A 175 20.28 -0.29 9.53
CA SER A 175 21.58 -0.49 10.16
C SER A 175 21.39 -0.73 11.64
N PHE A 176 22.00 -1.79 12.18
CA PHE A 176 21.99 -2.09 13.61
C PHE A 176 23.41 -2.04 14.15
N GLU A 177 23.59 -1.33 15.24
CA GLU A 177 24.82 -1.43 16.04
C GLU A 177 24.72 -2.62 17.01
N GLU A 178 25.86 -3.16 17.48
CA GLU A 178 25.91 -4.43 18.25
C GLU A 178 25.04 -4.47 19.51
N PHE A 179 24.60 -3.33 20.03
CA PHE A 179 23.88 -3.23 21.31
C PHE A 179 22.46 -2.61 21.19
N GLU A 180 21.90 -2.52 20.00
CA GLU A 180 20.60 -1.88 19.83
C GLU A 180 19.43 -2.77 20.26
N ILE A 181 18.55 -2.21 21.09
CA ILE A 181 17.36 -2.89 21.65
C ILE A 181 16.34 -3.19 20.54
N GLU A 182 16.32 -2.38 19.50
CA GLU A 182 15.36 -2.45 18.37
C GLU A 182 15.46 -3.79 17.61
N TYR A 183 16.62 -4.42 17.61
CA TYR A 183 16.81 -5.76 17.04
C TYR A 183 15.92 -6.83 17.68
N LYS A 184 15.53 -6.66 18.94
CA LYS A 184 14.67 -7.61 19.67
C LYS A 184 13.23 -7.61 19.11
N TYR A 185 12.75 -6.48 18.62
CA TYR A 185 11.40 -6.35 18.05
C TYR A 185 11.25 -7.06 16.70
N LEU A 186 12.34 -7.30 15.98
CA LEU A 186 12.31 -8.04 14.71
C LEU A 186 12.33 -9.56 14.89
N LYS A 187 12.65 -10.06 16.08
CA LYS A 187 12.68 -11.49 16.37
C LYS A 187 11.40 -12.06 16.93
N ALA A 188 10.49 -11.23 17.36
CA ALA A 188 9.18 -11.62 17.89
C ALA A 188 8.17 -11.78 16.76
#